data_c7e339678b46251181010dfdfd871d77
#
_entry.id   c7e339678b46251181010dfdfd871d77
#
_cell.length_a   1.000
_cell.length_b   1.000
_cell.length_c   1.000
_cell.angle_alpha   90.00
_cell.angle_beta   90.00
_cell.angle_gamma   90.00
#
_symmetry.space_group_name_H-M   'P 1'
#
loop_
_entity.id
_entity.type
_entity.pdbx_description
1 polymer ?
#
loop_
_entity_poly.entity_id
_entity_poly.type
_entity_poly.pdbx_seq_one_letter_code
_entity_poly.pdbx_strand_id
1 'polypeptide(L)'
;MRKLFMALAVALIAVSCCTPCRNRVKNAKPLEGTVWHLVKMGGDSYTLPIDSFNIILNENGLGGRGACNSLLGQYATGDKLALRFSHLGSTKMLCPNNEDLEMKLIKILSQTTHYDIDYDMLMLIKNGEIIAVFKAQ
;
A
#
# COMPACT_ATOMS: atom_id res chain seq x y z
N MET A 1 47.39 -47.74 -7.74
CA MET A 1 46.36 -47.21 -8.64
C MET A 1 44.99 -47.22 -7.97
N ARG A 2 44.81 -46.42 -6.93
CA ARG A 2 43.54 -46.40 -6.15
C ARG A 2 43.39 -45.11 -5.33
N LYS A 3 43.59 -43.94 -5.94
CA LYS A 3 43.37 -42.62 -5.29
C LYS A 3 43.01 -41.52 -6.29
N LEU A 4 42.05 -41.77 -7.21
CA LEU A 4 41.66 -40.72 -8.17
C LEU A 4 40.16 -40.68 -8.47
N PHE A 5 39.28 -41.00 -7.51
CA PHE A 5 37.82 -40.92 -7.69
C PHE A 5 37.10 -40.31 -6.49
N MET A 6 37.65 -39.22 -5.94
CA MET A 6 36.95 -38.52 -4.84
C MET A 6 37.08 -36.99 -4.94
N ALA A 7 36.72 -36.43 -6.08
CA ALA A 7 36.69 -34.96 -6.24
C ALA A 7 35.72 -34.52 -7.34
N LEU A 8 34.48 -35.02 -7.33
CA LEU A 8 33.44 -34.51 -8.24
C LEU A 8 32.02 -34.67 -7.68
N ALA A 9 31.78 -34.18 -6.49
CA ALA A 9 30.44 -34.20 -5.90
C ALA A 9 30.17 -33.04 -4.93
N VAL A 10 30.68 -31.83 -5.18
CA VAL A 10 30.30 -30.63 -4.39
C VAL A 10 30.21 -29.43 -5.32
N ALA A 11 29.19 -29.37 -6.17
CA ALA A 11 28.85 -28.15 -6.89
C ALA A 11 27.45 -28.19 -7.47
N LEU A 12 26.42 -28.42 -6.65
CA LEU A 12 25.01 -28.31 -7.10
C LEU A 12 24.05 -28.01 -5.93
N ILE A 13 24.38 -27.02 -5.08
CA ILE A 13 23.40 -26.47 -4.15
C ILE A 13 23.60 -24.96 -4.09
N ALA A 14 23.13 -24.21 -5.03
CA ALA A 14 22.90 -22.76 -4.88
C ALA A 14 22.13 -22.17 -6.06
N VAL A 15 20.97 -22.66 -6.39
CA VAL A 15 19.98 -21.84 -7.13
C VAL A 15 18.57 -22.32 -6.74
N SER A 16 18.14 -21.94 -5.55
CA SER A 16 16.73 -22.08 -5.19
C SER A 16 16.35 -21.04 -4.14
N CYS A 17 16.46 -19.77 -4.49
CA CYS A 17 15.81 -18.73 -3.72
C CYS A 17 15.57 -17.53 -4.64
N CYS A 18 14.36 -17.37 -5.10
CA CYS A 18 13.74 -16.11 -5.53
C CYS A 18 12.64 -16.24 -6.60
N THR A 19 11.99 -17.40 -6.72
CA THR A 19 10.84 -17.51 -7.62
C THR A 19 9.55 -16.87 -7.08
N PRO A 20 9.24 -16.86 -5.76
CA PRO A 20 8.00 -16.24 -5.28
C PRO A 20 8.00 -14.71 -5.35
N CYS A 21 9.11 -14.03 -5.10
CA CYS A 21 9.16 -12.56 -5.17
C CYS A 21 8.95 -11.99 -6.57
N ARG A 22 9.41 -12.68 -7.61
CA ARG A 22 9.30 -12.21 -8.99
C ARG A 22 7.87 -12.28 -9.55
N ASN A 23 7.07 -13.22 -9.06
CA ASN A 23 5.67 -13.35 -9.46
C ASN A 23 4.76 -12.35 -8.74
N ARG A 24 5.13 -11.93 -7.53
CA ARG A 24 4.41 -10.95 -6.73
C ARG A 24 4.37 -9.59 -7.43
N VAL A 25 5.49 -9.15 -7.99
CA VAL A 25 5.59 -7.86 -8.71
C VAL A 25 4.84 -7.86 -10.04
N LYS A 26 4.74 -9.01 -10.73
CA LYS A 26 4.10 -9.10 -12.05
C LYS A 26 2.57 -8.98 -12.03
N ASN A 27 1.93 -9.28 -10.90
CA ASN A 27 0.48 -9.31 -10.77
C ASN A 27 -0.07 -8.23 -9.83
N ALA A 28 0.79 -7.37 -9.29
CA ALA A 28 0.38 -6.27 -8.42
C ALA A 28 -0.35 -5.20 -9.24
N LYS A 29 -1.43 -4.66 -8.69
CA LYS A 29 -2.11 -3.50 -9.25
C LYS A 29 -1.17 -2.28 -9.20
N PRO A 30 -1.19 -1.38 -10.20
CA PRO A 30 -0.37 -0.18 -10.16
C PRO A 30 -0.81 0.74 -9.00
N LEU A 31 0.14 1.42 -8.38
CA LEU A 31 -0.15 2.39 -7.32
C LEU A 31 -1.05 3.52 -7.84
N GLU A 32 -0.70 4.04 -9.02
CA GLU A 32 -1.41 5.14 -9.68
C GLU A 32 -2.54 4.63 -10.57
N GLY A 33 -3.62 5.38 -10.65
CA GLY A 33 -4.80 5.05 -11.47
C GLY A 33 -5.71 3.96 -10.89
N THR A 34 -5.32 3.32 -9.79
CA THR A 34 -6.15 2.34 -9.09
C THR A 34 -6.95 3.04 -7.99
N VAL A 35 -8.24 2.72 -7.89
CA VAL A 35 -9.08 3.13 -6.76
C VAL A 35 -8.84 2.16 -5.61
N TRP A 36 -8.31 2.68 -4.51
CA TRP A 36 -7.96 1.93 -3.32
C TRP A 36 -8.96 2.16 -2.22
N HIS A 37 -9.72 1.13 -1.85
CA HIS A 37 -10.76 1.17 -0.81
C HIS A 37 -10.20 0.72 0.54
N LEU A 38 -10.44 1.49 1.61
CA LEU A 38 -9.95 1.21 2.96
C LEU A 38 -10.57 -0.06 3.52
N VAL A 39 -9.72 -0.99 3.99
CA VAL A 39 -10.16 -2.23 4.65
C VAL A 39 -9.61 -2.38 6.07
N LYS A 40 -8.45 -1.74 6.38
CA LYS A 40 -7.86 -1.80 7.72
C LYS A 40 -7.11 -0.50 8.03
N MET A 41 -7.20 -0.02 9.26
CA MET A 41 -6.51 1.19 9.69
C MET A 41 -6.28 1.20 11.20
N GLY A 42 -5.03 1.44 11.64
CA GLY A 42 -4.65 1.53 13.05
C GLY A 42 -4.92 0.25 13.84
N GLY A 43 -4.86 -0.91 13.18
CA GLY A 43 -5.14 -2.21 13.81
C GLY A 43 -6.58 -2.72 13.67
N ASP A 44 -7.53 -1.83 13.38
CA ASP A 44 -8.95 -2.16 13.22
C ASP A 44 -9.28 -2.50 11.77
N SER A 45 -10.17 -3.46 11.57
CA SER A 45 -10.73 -3.82 10.26
C SER A 45 -12.10 -3.17 10.07
N TYR A 46 -12.38 -2.73 8.84
CA TYR A 46 -13.58 -1.99 8.48
C TYR A 46 -14.32 -2.67 7.34
N THR A 47 -15.65 -2.67 7.42
CA THR A 47 -16.55 -2.98 6.31
C THR A 47 -17.30 -1.71 5.99
N LEU A 48 -16.86 -0.99 4.96
CA LEU A 48 -17.34 0.35 4.60
C LEU A 48 -18.08 0.31 3.25
N PRO A 49 -19.01 1.25 2.98
CA PRO A 49 -19.62 1.37 1.67
C PRO A 49 -18.56 1.57 0.58
N ILE A 50 -18.73 0.94 -0.57
CA ILE A 50 -17.74 0.86 -1.65
C ILE A 50 -17.38 2.23 -2.26
N ASP A 51 -18.27 3.19 -2.16
CA ASP A 51 -18.12 4.56 -2.65
C ASP A 51 -17.58 5.55 -1.60
N SER A 52 -17.19 5.05 -0.42
CA SER A 52 -16.60 5.83 0.67
C SER A 52 -15.23 5.31 1.10
N PHE A 53 -14.47 6.13 1.81
CA PHE A 53 -13.14 5.77 2.32
C PHE A 53 -12.22 5.14 1.27
N ASN A 54 -12.13 5.79 0.13
CA ASN A 54 -11.23 5.40 -0.96
C ASN A 54 -10.23 6.51 -1.27
N ILE A 55 -9.12 6.13 -1.88
CA ILE A 55 -8.12 7.03 -2.41
C ILE A 55 -7.74 6.61 -3.82
N ILE A 56 -7.33 7.57 -4.63
CA ILE A 56 -6.73 7.38 -5.94
C ILE A 56 -5.55 8.33 -6.08
N LEU A 57 -4.43 7.83 -6.57
CA LEU A 57 -3.25 8.62 -6.91
C LEU A 57 -3.18 8.76 -8.44
N ASN A 58 -2.97 9.97 -8.92
CA ASN A 58 -2.84 10.27 -10.34
C ASN A 58 -1.93 11.49 -10.56
N GLU A 59 -1.72 11.89 -11.80
CA GLU A 59 -0.88 13.02 -12.16
C GLU A 59 -1.24 14.34 -11.46
N ASN A 60 -2.50 14.51 -11.05
CA ASN A 60 -2.99 15.71 -10.36
C ASN A 60 -2.83 15.65 -8.83
N GLY A 61 -2.33 14.53 -8.30
CA GLY A 61 -2.13 14.29 -6.88
C GLY A 61 -3.04 13.20 -6.31
N LEU A 62 -3.29 13.29 -5.01
CA LEU A 62 -4.23 12.42 -4.29
C LEU A 62 -5.65 12.96 -4.44
N GLY A 63 -6.56 12.12 -4.91
CA GLY A 63 -7.99 12.30 -4.81
C GLY A 63 -8.63 11.18 -4.00
N GLY A 64 -9.92 11.31 -3.69
CA GLY A 64 -10.64 10.24 -3.01
C GLY A 64 -11.89 10.73 -2.28
N ARG A 65 -12.41 9.87 -1.44
CA ARG A 65 -13.60 10.15 -0.62
C ARG A 65 -13.39 9.64 0.81
N GLY A 66 -13.73 10.46 1.79
CA GLY A 66 -13.88 10.07 3.17
C GLY A 66 -15.27 9.50 3.46
N ALA A 67 -15.88 9.90 4.56
CA ALA A 67 -17.25 9.49 4.89
C ALA A 67 -18.26 10.02 3.85
N CYS A 68 -18.33 11.33 3.68
CA CYS A 68 -19.09 11.99 2.64
C CYS A 68 -18.30 13.12 1.96
N ASN A 69 -17.16 13.50 2.52
CA ASN A 69 -16.31 14.55 2.01
C ASN A 69 -15.37 14.03 0.91
N SER A 70 -15.06 14.88 -0.06
CA SER A 70 -13.99 14.63 -1.02
C SER A 70 -12.65 14.85 -0.35
N LEU A 71 -11.72 13.90 -0.52
CA LEU A 71 -10.33 14.00 -0.10
C LEU A 71 -9.49 14.56 -1.24
N LEU A 72 -8.51 15.37 -0.91
CA LEU A 72 -7.56 15.91 -1.85
C LEU A 72 -6.18 16.08 -1.18
N GLY A 73 -5.14 16.05 -1.99
CA GLY A 73 -3.78 16.24 -1.50
C GLY A 73 -2.75 16.09 -2.61
N GLN A 74 -1.50 16.15 -2.21
CA GLN A 74 -0.35 15.86 -3.06
C GLN A 74 0.36 14.63 -2.55
N TYR A 75 1.11 13.95 -3.41
CA TYR A 75 1.98 12.86 -3.00
C TYR A 75 3.31 12.91 -3.76
N ALA A 76 4.31 12.27 -3.18
CA ALA A 76 5.60 12.04 -3.81
C ALA A 76 6.04 10.61 -3.56
N THR A 77 6.55 9.98 -4.60
CA THR A 77 7.19 8.66 -4.53
C THR A 77 8.71 8.81 -4.63
N GLY A 78 9.44 7.84 -4.12
CA GLY A 78 10.90 7.82 -4.16
C GLY A 78 11.46 6.40 -4.16
N ASP A 79 12.77 6.30 -4.00
CA ASP A 79 13.46 5.01 -3.92
C ASP A 79 12.93 4.14 -2.79
N LYS A 80 13.10 2.81 -2.94
CA LYS A 80 12.72 1.81 -1.92
C LYS A 80 11.24 1.88 -1.50
N LEU A 81 10.34 2.18 -2.44
CA LEU A 81 8.90 2.31 -2.20
C LEU A 81 8.55 3.44 -1.20
N ALA A 82 9.34 4.50 -1.16
CA ALA A 82 8.99 5.69 -0.39
C ALA A 82 7.71 6.31 -0.96
N LEU A 83 6.80 6.69 -0.07
CA LEU A 83 5.55 7.38 -0.38
C LEU A 83 5.24 8.38 0.72
N ARG A 84 5.03 9.62 0.35
CA ARG A 84 4.68 10.70 1.29
C ARG A 84 3.52 11.49 0.75
N PHE A 85 2.59 11.82 1.61
CA PHE A 85 1.46 12.70 1.30
C PHE A 85 1.67 14.07 1.93
N SER A 86 1.21 15.10 1.24
CA SER A 86 1.26 16.50 1.69
C SER A 86 0.03 17.26 1.24
N HIS A 87 -0.18 18.46 1.79
CA HIS A 87 -1.32 19.34 1.48
C HIS A 87 -2.68 18.60 1.55
N LEU A 88 -2.80 17.66 2.50
CA LEU A 88 -4.00 16.87 2.70
C LEU A 88 -5.14 17.73 3.22
N GLY A 89 -6.31 17.55 2.63
CA GLY A 89 -7.54 18.22 3.03
C GLY A 89 -8.78 17.45 2.62
N SER A 90 -9.92 17.92 3.11
CA SER A 90 -11.23 17.43 2.72
C SER A 90 -12.23 18.57 2.64
N THR A 91 -13.32 18.37 1.88
CA THR A 91 -14.47 19.28 1.93
C THR A 91 -15.11 19.24 3.32
N LYS A 92 -15.88 20.26 3.66
CA LYS A 92 -16.50 20.44 4.99
C LYS A 92 -18.02 20.27 4.93
N MET A 93 -18.49 19.12 4.45
CA MET A 93 -19.91 18.76 4.52
C MET A 93 -20.19 18.12 5.90
N LEU A 94 -21.39 18.36 6.43
CA LEU A 94 -21.84 17.68 7.65
C LEU A 94 -22.18 16.24 7.29
N CYS A 95 -21.33 15.31 7.72
CA CYS A 95 -21.54 13.88 7.53
C CYS A 95 -22.16 13.31 8.82
N PRO A 96 -23.42 12.88 8.80
CA PRO A 96 -23.96 12.16 9.95
C PRO A 96 -23.25 10.81 10.03
N ASN A 97 -22.41 10.62 11.02
CA ASN A 97 -21.58 9.44 11.27
C ASN A 97 -20.24 9.41 10.48
N ASN A 98 -19.16 8.99 11.15
CA ASN A 98 -17.81 8.73 10.63
C ASN A 98 -16.90 9.94 10.35
N GLU A 99 -17.17 11.14 10.86
CA GLU A 99 -16.22 12.27 10.81
C GLU A 99 -14.90 11.92 11.49
N ASP A 100 -14.94 11.23 12.64
CA ASP A 100 -13.75 10.78 13.37
C ASP A 100 -12.91 9.80 12.53
N LEU A 101 -13.55 8.93 11.75
CA LEU A 101 -12.87 7.98 10.89
C LEU A 101 -12.19 8.70 9.71
N GLU A 102 -12.82 9.72 9.14
CA GLU A 102 -12.22 10.55 8.08
C GLU A 102 -10.99 11.31 8.60
N MET A 103 -11.08 11.93 9.77
CA MET A 103 -9.92 12.60 10.38
C MET A 103 -8.78 11.62 10.69
N LYS A 104 -9.12 10.42 11.16
CA LYS A 104 -8.15 9.34 11.39
C LYS A 104 -7.47 8.92 10.07
N LEU A 105 -8.22 8.81 8.97
CA LEU A 105 -7.65 8.51 7.66
C LEU A 105 -6.68 9.60 7.19
N ILE A 106 -7.06 10.87 7.25
CA ILE A 106 -6.19 12.00 6.88
C ILE A 106 -4.89 11.99 7.71
N LYS A 107 -5.01 11.74 9.02
CA LYS A 107 -3.84 11.63 9.92
C LYS A 107 -2.93 10.47 9.52
N ILE A 108 -3.47 9.30 9.18
CA ILE A 108 -2.68 8.14 8.74
C ILE A 108 -1.99 8.43 7.41
N LEU A 109 -2.67 9.02 6.45
CA LEU A 109 -2.05 9.44 5.19
C LEU A 109 -0.87 10.38 5.46
N SER A 110 -1.01 11.39 6.32
CA SER A 110 0.06 12.33 6.67
C SER A 110 1.28 11.68 7.34
N GLN A 111 1.11 10.51 7.94
CA GLN A 111 2.17 9.78 8.63
C GLN A 111 2.86 8.72 7.77
N THR A 112 2.36 8.47 6.57
CA THR A 112 2.90 7.47 5.65
C THR A 112 4.32 7.83 5.23
N THR A 113 5.23 6.86 5.24
CA THR A 113 6.61 6.99 4.80
C THR A 113 6.94 6.09 3.61
N HIS A 114 6.31 4.93 3.54
CA HIS A 114 6.52 3.92 2.50
C HIS A 114 5.20 3.20 2.19
N TYR A 115 5.20 2.44 1.11
CA TYR A 115 4.10 1.55 0.76
C TYR A 115 4.62 0.20 0.27
N ASP A 116 3.74 -0.79 0.24
CA ASP A 116 3.94 -2.05 -0.47
C ASP A 116 2.63 -2.47 -1.13
N ILE A 117 2.70 -3.18 -2.24
CA ILE A 117 1.53 -3.70 -2.93
C ILE A 117 1.67 -5.21 -3.12
N ASP A 118 0.71 -5.95 -2.60
CA ASP A 118 0.58 -7.39 -2.78
C ASP A 118 -0.70 -7.69 -3.54
N TYR A 119 -0.58 -8.00 -4.84
CA TYR A 119 -1.70 -8.18 -5.77
C TYR A 119 -2.65 -6.97 -5.81
N ASP A 120 -3.78 -7.05 -5.12
CA ASP A 120 -4.83 -6.05 -5.03
C ASP A 120 -4.87 -5.34 -3.67
N MET A 121 -3.86 -5.53 -2.84
CA MET A 121 -3.75 -4.93 -1.51
C MET A 121 -2.63 -3.90 -1.45
N LEU A 122 -2.97 -2.65 -1.15
CA LEU A 122 -2.02 -1.56 -0.87
C LEU A 122 -1.85 -1.42 0.64
N MET A 123 -0.62 -1.54 1.10
CA MET A 123 -0.24 -1.33 2.50
C MET A 123 0.49 0.00 2.64
N LEU A 124 0.01 0.89 3.50
CA LEU A 124 0.71 2.10 3.90
C LEU A 124 1.54 1.83 5.14
N ILE A 125 2.79 2.27 5.13
CA ILE A 125 3.80 1.93 6.12
C ILE A 125 4.36 3.19 6.75
N LYS A 126 4.55 3.16 8.08
CA LYS A 126 5.26 4.16 8.86
C LYS A 126 6.31 3.46 9.72
N ASN A 127 7.58 3.83 9.54
CA ASN A 127 8.70 3.27 10.35
C ASN A 127 8.75 1.73 10.37
N GLY A 128 8.39 1.09 9.26
CA GLY A 128 8.38 -0.37 9.15
C GLY A 128 7.09 -1.05 9.62
N GLU A 129 6.12 -0.31 10.15
CA GLU A 129 4.82 -0.84 10.58
C GLU A 129 3.72 -0.50 9.58
N ILE A 130 2.85 -1.47 9.29
CA ILE A 130 1.66 -1.26 8.45
C ILE A 130 0.63 -0.48 9.26
N ILE A 131 0.31 0.73 8.83
CA ILE A 131 -0.64 1.63 9.49
C ILE A 131 -2.02 1.67 8.83
N ALA A 132 -2.11 1.30 7.56
CA ALA A 132 -3.38 1.11 6.86
C ALA A 132 -3.23 0.09 5.73
N VAL A 133 -4.35 -0.54 5.38
CA VAL A 133 -4.46 -1.47 4.24
C VAL A 133 -5.68 -1.08 3.43
N PHE A 134 -5.48 -1.03 2.12
CA PHE A 134 -6.53 -0.77 1.14
C PHE A 134 -6.61 -1.93 0.17
N LYS A 135 -7.78 -2.12 -0.43
CA LYS A 135 -8.00 -3.09 -1.49
C LYS A 135 -8.38 -2.38 -2.78
N ALA A 136 -7.84 -2.83 -3.91
CA ALA A 136 -8.22 -2.35 -5.23
C ALA A 136 -9.70 -2.68 -5.53
N GLN A 137 -10.41 -1.72 -6.09
CA GLN A 137 -11.77 -1.90 -6.63
C GLN A 137 -11.74 -2.41 -8.06
#